data_54a301695e73497d05e72a83dd2bf697
#
_entry.id   54a301695e73497d05e72a83dd2bf697
#
_cell.length_a   1.000
_cell.length_b   1.000
_cell.length_c   1.000
_cell.angle_alpha   90.00
_cell.angle_beta   90.00
_cell.angle_gamma   90.00
#
_symmetry.space_group_name_H-M   'P 1'
#
loop_
_entity.id
_entity.type
_entity.pdbx_description
1 polymer ?
#
loop_
_entity_poly.entity_id
_entity_poly.type
_entity_poly.pdbx_seq_one_letter_code
_entity_poly.pdbx_strand_id
1 'polypeptide(L)'
;PMNMAKAFVAGGVICTVGQAILNYCGKLGFDKDVSGGWTSMILVILSVVLTGFNIYPRIAKWGGAGTLVPITGFANSVAAPAIEYKKEGQVMGIGCKIFTIAGPVILYGIFTSWVLGFGYWILKISGII
;
A
#
# COMPACT_ATOMS: atom_id res chain seq x y z
N PRO A 1 -22.87 4.00 -7.60
CA PRO A 1 -22.47 5.22 -6.89
C PRO A 1 -22.10 4.98 -5.43
N MET A 2 -22.86 4.17 -4.69
CA MET A 2 -22.62 3.94 -3.25
C MET A 2 -21.26 3.31 -2.93
N ASN A 3 -20.73 2.47 -3.80
CA ASN A 3 -19.39 1.85 -3.62
C ASN A 3 -18.26 2.86 -3.82
N MET A 4 -18.43 3.85 -4.70
CA MET A 4 -17.46 4.92 -4.91
C MET A 4 -17.39 5.86 -3.69
N ALA A 5 -18.54 6.20 -3.10
CA ALA A 5 -18.58 7.01 -1.89
C ALA A 5 -17.90 6.30 -0.69
N LYS A 6 -18.14 5.00 -0.53
CA LYS A 6 -17.47 4.18 0.50
C LYS A 6 -15.95 4.13 0.30
N ALA A 7 -15.51 3.94 -0.94
CA ALA A 7 -14.09 3.93 -1.29
C ALA A 7 -13.44 5.30 -1.01
N PHE A 8 -14.11 6.39 -1.35
CA PHE A 8 -13.65 7.75 -1.07
C PHE A 8 -13.51 8.01 0.44
N VAL A 9 -14.52 7.64 1.23
CA VAL A 9 -14.47 7.80 2.70
C VAL A 9 -13.37 6.94 3.31
N ALA A 10 -13.28 5.66 2.94
CA ALA A 10 -12.25 4.76 3.49
C ALA A 10 -10.84 5.22 3.14
N GLY A 11 -10.58 5.56 1.88
CA GLY A 11 -9.29 6.09 1.45
C GLY A 11 -8.98 7.44 2.11
N GLY A 12 -9.96 8.33 2.22
CA GLY A 12 -9.83 9.61 2.90
C GLY A 12 -9.45 9.48 4.37
N VAL A 13 -10.07 8.56 5.11
CA VAL A 13 -9.71 8.28 6.50
C VAL A 13 -8.27 7.78 6.62
N ILE A 14 -7.86 6.83 5.78
CA ILE A 14 -6.49 6.31 5.78
C ILE A 14 -5.48 7.43 5.48
N CYS A 15 -5.77 8.25 4.47
CA CYS A 15 -4.92 9.40 4.12
C CYS A 15 -4.85 10.44 5.25
N THR A 16 -5.96 10.71 5.93
CA THR A 16 -5.99 11.63 7.08
C THR A 16 -5.14 11.12 8.24
N VAL A 17 -5.22 9.82 8.54
CA VAL A 17 -4.35 9.17 9.55
C VAL A 17 -2.89 9.28 9.13
N GLY A 18 -2.57 8.99 7.86
CA GLY A 18 -1.22 9.13 7.33
C GLY A 18 -0.69 10.57 7.43
N GLN A 19 -1.51 11.55 7.08
CA GLN A 19 -1.15 12.97 7.21
C GLN A 19 -0.93 13.40 8.66
N ALA A 20 -1.74 12.91 9.59
CA ALA A 20 -1.57 13.18 11.02
C ALA A 20 -0.22 12.65 11.53
N ILE A 21 0.15 11.43 11.14
CA ILE A 21 1.44 10.83 11.48
C ILE A 21 2.59 11.66 10.88
N LEU A 22 2.47 12.03 9.61
CA LEU A 22 3.48 12.83 8.90
C LEU A 22 3.69 14.18 9.61
N ASN A 23 2.62 14.86 9.96
CA ASN A 23 2.68 16.13 10.68
C ASN A 23 3.31 15.98 12.07
N TYR A 24 3.02 14.88 12.75
CA TYR A 24 3.61 14.58 14.06
C TYR A 24 5.13 14.35 13.94
N CYS A 25 5.58 13.57 12.96
CA CYS A 25 7.00 13.36 12.68
C CYS A 25 7.71 14.68 12.32
N GLY A 26 7.06 15.54 11.53
CA GLY A 26 7.60 16.88 11.22
C GLY A 26 7.76 17.78 12.46
N LYS A 27 6.82 17.70 13.42
CA LYS A 27 6.95 18.43 14.71
C LYS A 27 8.10 17.91 15.58
N LEU A 28 8.48 16.65 15.42
CA LEU A 28 9.64 16.07 16.10
C LEU A 28 10.99 16.49 15.48
N GLY A 29 10.96 17.28 14.41
CA GLY A 29 12.15 17.79 13.75
C GLY A 29 12.74 16.86 12.69
N PHE A 30 12.03 15.81 12.26
CA PHE A 30 12.48 14.95 11.18
C PHE A 30 12.35 15.65 9.83
N ASP A 31 13.30 15.41 8.93
CA ASP A 31 13.25 15.85 7.56
C ASP A 31 12.06 15.21 6.80
N LYS A 32 11.65 15.81 5.69
CA LYS A 32 10.50 15.37 4.89
C LYS A 32 10.60 13.91 4.46
N ASP A 33 11.76 13.50 3.98
CA ASP A 33 11.99 12.14 3.49
C ASP A 33 11.95 11.12 4.63
N VAL A 34 12.57 11.46 5.75
CA VAL A 34 12.56 10.64 6.97
C VAL A 34 11.14 10.53 7.54
N SER A 35 10.40 11.63 7.59
CA SER A 35 9.00 11.64 8.05
C SER A 35 8.09 10.78 7.15
N GLY A 36 8.30 10.81 5.84
CA GLY A 36 7.58 9.97 4.87
C GLY A 36 7.87 8.47 5.10
N GLY A 37 9.14 8.13 5.33
CA GLY A 37 9.55 6.75 5.66
C GLY A 37 8.90 6.23 6.94
N TRP A 38 8.94 7.01 8.02
CA TRP A 38 8.29 6.67 9.30
C TRP A 38 6.77 6.52 9.16
N THR A 39 6.12 7.43 8.44
CA THR A 39 4.68 7.37 8.18
C THR A 39 4.31 6.07 7.46
N SER A 40 5.04 5.71 6.42
CA SER A 40 4.82 4.47 5.67
C SER A 40 5.01 3.25 6.56
N MET A 41 6.07 3.21 7.37
CA MET A 41 6.35 2.10 8.27
C MET A 41 5.27 1.92 9.34
N ILE A 42 4.80 3.00 9.94
CA ILE A 42 3.73 2.97 10.96
C ILE A 42 2.43 2.47 10.33
N LEU A 43 2.06 2.96 9.14
CA LEU A 43 0.86 2.51 8.44
C LEU A 43 0.92 1.03 8.06
N VAL A 44 2.10 0.54 7.63
CA VAL A 44 2.32 -0.88 7.33
C VAL A 44 2.14 -1.73 8.60
N ILE A 45 2.78 -1.35 9.71
CA ILE A 45 2.66 -2.07 10.98
C ILE A 45 1.20 -2.10 11.45
N LEU A 46 0.49 -0.97 11.42
CA LEU A 46 -0.93 -0.90 11.77
C LEU A 46 -1.77 -1.85 10.90
N SER A 47 -1.53 -1.86 9.60
CA SER A 47 -2.25 -2.74 8.68
C SER A 47 -1.99 -4.21 8.99
N VAL A 48 -0.74 -4.60 9.22
CA VAL A 48 -0.37 -5.99 9.57
C VAL A 48 -1.04 -6.43 10.86
N VAL A 49 -1.03 -5.59 11.89
CA VAL A 49 -1.69 -5.86 13.18
C VAL A 49 -3.20 -6.01 12.99
N LEU A 50 -3.85 -5.10 12.27
CA LEU A 50 -5.29 -5.18 11.98
C LEU A 50 -5.65 -6.39 11.12
N THR A 51 -4.75 -6.81 10.23
CA THR A 51 -4.90 -8.04 9.43
C THR A 51 -4.79 -9.27 10.32
N GLY A 52 -3.85 -9.30 11.25
CA GLY A 52 -3.68 -10.37 12.24
C GLY A 52 -4.92 -10.59 13.10
N PHE A 53 -5.60 -9.52 13.48
CA PHE A 53 -6.87 -9.58 14.22
C PHE A 53 -8.10 -9.78 13.32
N ASN A 54 -7.92 -9.98 12.01
CA ASN A 54 -9.01 -10.14 11.04
C ASN A 54 -9.97 -8.92 10.97
N ILE A 55 -9.48 -7.74 11.35
CA ILE A 55 -10.24 -6.47 11.31
C ILE A 55 -10.10 -5.83 9.92
N TYR A 56 -8.89 -5.78 9.39
CA TYR A 56 -8.62 -5.14 8.09
C TYR A 56 -9.43 -5.74 6.93
N PRO A 57 -9.59 -7.08 6.79
CA PRO A 57 -10.43 -7.66 5.75
C PRO A 57 -11.91 -7.24 5.82
N ARG A 58 -12.42 -6.98 7.01
CA ARG A 58 -13.80 -6.46 7.19
C ARG A 58 -13.92 -5.02 6.70
N ILE A 59 -12.95 -4.18 7.03
CA ILE A 59 -12.87 -2.80 6.54
C ILE A 59 -12.72 -2.79 5.01
N ALA A 60 -11.91 -3.70 4.45
CA ALA A 60 -11.68 -3.82 3.02
C ALA A 60 -12.96 -4.21 2.25
N LYS A 61 -13.76 -5.12 2.79
CA LYS A 61 -15.06 -5.47 2.20
C LYS A 61 -16.02 -4.28 2.12
N TRP A 62 -15.96 -3.38 3.09
CA TRP A 62 -16.79 -2.17 3.10
C TRP A 62 -16.22 -1.05 2.23
N GLY A 63 -14.92 -0.80 2.32
CA GLY A 63 -14.23 0.33 1.67
C GLY A 63 -13.76 0.06 0.25
N GLY A 64 -13.71 -1.21 -0.18
CA GLY A 64 -13.32 -1.58 -1.54
C GLY A 64 -11.97 -1.00 -1.96
N ALA A 65 -11.93 -0.34 -3.12
CA ALA A 65 -10.70 0.24 -3.67
C ALA A 65 -10.02 1.27 -2.73
N GLY A 66 -10.79 1.97 -1.89
CA GLY A 66 -10.24 2.94 -0.93
C GLY A 66 -9.34 2.33 0.13
N THR A 67 -9.47 1.03 0.38
CA THR A 67 -8.61 0.28 1.32
C THR A 67 -7.55 -0.56 0.61
N LEU A 68 -7.72 -0.84 -0.68
CA LEU A 68 -6.78 -1.65 -1.46
C LEU A 68 -5.62 -0.83 -2.05
N VAL A 69 -5.89 0.39 -2.48
CA VAL A 69 -4.90 1.26 -3.14
C VAL A 69 -3.83 1.81 -2.18
N PRO A 70 -4.14 2.25 -0.95
CA PRO A 70 -3.14 2.73 -0.02
C PRO A 70 -2.12 1.65 0.37
N ILE A 71 -0.96 2.09 0.92
CA ILE A 71 0.10 1.19 1.39
C ILE A 71 -0.39 0.15 2.41
N THR A 72 -1.43 0.49 3.16
CA THR A 72 -2.09 -0.42 4.11
C THR A 72 -2.74 -1.62 3.41
N GLY A 73 -3.33 -1.41 2.23
CA GLY A 73 -3.86 -2.49 1.39
C GLY A 73 -2.77 -3.40 0.85
N PHE A 74 -1.64 -2.82 0.43
CA PHE A 74 -0.47 -3.59 0.01
C PHE A 74 0.06 -4.46 1.16
N ALA A 75 0.23 -3.90 2.35
CA ALA A 75 0.65 -4.64 3.54
C ALA A 75 -0.32 -5.79 3.89
N ASN A 76 -1.64 -5.55 3.81
CA ASN A 76 -2.64 -6.59 4.00
C ASN A 76 -2.53 -7.68 2.93
N SER A 77 -2.24 -7.35 1.68
CA SER A 77 -2.10 -8.32 0.58
C SER A 77 -0.94 -9.30 0.75
N VAL A 78 0.05 -8.93 1.54
CA VAL A 78 1.18 -9.79 1.94
C VAL A 78 0.88 -10.53 3.25
N ALA A 79 0.38 -9.82 4.27
CA ALA A 79 0.15 -10.38 5.60
C ALA A 79 -0.99 -11.40 5.65
N ALA A 80 -2.08 -11.18 4.92
CA ALA A 80 -3.22 -12.08 4.92
C ALA A 80 -2.87 -13.49 4.39
N PRO A 81 -2.24 -13.64 3.22
CA PRO A 81 -1.77 -14.96 2.77
C PRO A 81 -0.74 -15.59 3.70
N ALA A 82 0.16 -14.80 4.31
CA ALA A 82 1.14 -15.32 5.26
C ALA A 82 0.46 -15.98 6.48
N ILE A 83 -0.64 -15.41 6.95
CA ILE A 83 -1.41 -15.95 8.07
C ILE A 83 -2.24 -17.17 7.64
N GLU A 84 -2.90 -17.06 6.49
CA GLU A 84 -3.81 -18.09 5.97
C GLU A 84 -3.07 -19.39 5.63
N TYR A 85 -1.94 -19.28 4.93
CA TYR A 85 -1.16 -20.44 4.45
C TYR A 85 -0.04 -20.87 5.40
N LYS A 86 0.00 -20.35 6.63
CA LYS A 86 1.00 -20.72 7.64
C LYS A 86 1.05 -22.24 7.90
N LYS A 87 -0.10 -22.92 7.83
CA LYS A 87 -0.21 -24.36 8.06
C LYS A 87 0.41 -25.21 6.96
N GLU A 88 0.58 -24.66 5.77
CA GLU A 88 1.18 -25.35 4.61
C GLU A 88 2.71 -25.28 4.60
N GLY A 89 3.31 -24.66 5.61
CA GLY A 89 4.77 -24.55 5.77
C GLY A 89 5.32 -23.20 5.31
N GLN A 90 6.60 -22.97 5.61
CA GLN A 90 7.23 -21.66 5.35
C GLN A 90 7.55 -21.45 3.86
N VAL A 91 8.01 -22.49 3.17
CA VAL A 91 8.44 -22.38 1.77
C VAL A 91 7.25 -22.50 0.82
N MET A 92 6.53 -23.61 0.86
CA MET A 92 5.42 -23.90 -0.06
C MET A 92 4.12 -23.16 0.28
N GLY A 93 3.89 -22.89 1.57
CA GLY A 93 2.75 -22.11 2.03
C GLY A 93 3.04 -20.61 1.97
N ILE A 94 3.70 -20.07 2.98
CA ILE A 94 3.94 -18.63 3.12
C ILE A 94 4.72 -18.07 1.92
N GLY A 95 5.90 -18.65 1.63
CA GLY A 95 6.81 -18.14 0.60
C GLY A 95 6.19 -18.04 -0.79
N CYS A 96 5.42 -19.06 -1.19
CA CYS A 96 4.76 -19.06 -2.50
C CYS A 96 3.53 -18.14 -2.57
N LYS A 97 2.88 -17.85 -1.45
CA LYS A 97 1.58 -17.18 -1.42
C LYS A 97 1.62 -15.69 -1.11
N ILE A 98 2.64 -15.20 -0.38
CA ILE A 98 2.74 -13.79 0.00
C ILE A 98 2.81 -12.84 -1.20
N PHE A 99 3.35 -13.27 -2.33
CA PHE A 99 3.47 -12.47 -3.55
C PHE A 99 2.37 -12.71 -4.59
N THR A 100 1.37 -13.53 -4.28
CA THR A 100 0.29 -13.84 -5.23
C THR A 100 -0.49 -12.58 -5.67
N ILE A 101 -0.72 -11.64 -4.75
CA ILE A 101 -1.38 -10.36 -5.04
C ILE A 101 -0.34 -9.23 -5.16
N ALA A 102 0.61 -9.17 -4.23
CA ALA A 102 1.64 -8.15 -4.21
C ALA A 102 2.59 -8.22 -5.42
N GLY A 103 2.88 -9.42 -5.94
CA GLY A 103 3.73 -9.62 -7.11
C GLY A 103 3.24 -8.87 -8.36
N PRO A 104 2.02 -9.10 -8.82
CA PRO A 104 1.43 -8.36 -9.93
C PRO A 104 1.42 -6.83 -9.72
N VAL A 105 1.12 -6.35 -8.50
CA VAL A 105 1.14 -4.92 -8.19
C VAL A 105 2.52 -4.31 -8.41
N ILE A 106 3.57 -4.97 -7.92
CA ILE A 106 4.97 -4.55 -8.10
C ILE A 106 5.33 -4.57 -9.59
N LEU A 107 5.01 -5.67 -10.28
CA LEU A 107 5.33 -5.85 -11.71
C LEU A 107 4.71 -4.74 -12.57
N TYR A 108 3.41 -4.52 -12.43
CA TYR A 108 2.72 -3.47 -13.19
C TYR A 108 3.17 -2.06 -12.79
N GLY A 109 3.49 -1.83 -11.53
CA GLY A 109 4.04 -0.56 -11.05
C GLY A 109 5.39 -0.25 -11.72
N ILE A 110 6.32 -1.20 -11.71
CA ILE A 110 7.63 -1.06 -12.34
C ILE A 110 7.49 -0.90 -13.86
N PHE A 111 6.68 -1.73 -14.50
CA PHE A 111 6.46 -1.67 -15.95
C PHE A 111 5.88 -0.32 -16.38
N THR A 112 4.84 0.16 -15.70
CA THR A 112 4.23 1.46 -16.00
C THR A 112 5.21 2.61 -15.80
N SER A 113 5.97 2.58 -14.70
CA SER A 113 7.00 3.59 -14.44
C SER A 113 8.09 3.60 -15.50
N TRP A 114 8.50 2.43 -15.97
CA TRP A 114 9.48 2.30 -17.05
C TRP A 114 8.95 2.88 -18.36
N VAL A 115 7.72 2.54 -18.77
CA VAL A 115 7.09 3.07 -19.99
C VAL A 115 6.99 4.59 -19.95
N LEU A 116 6.51 5.15 -18.82
CA LEU A 116 6.38 6.60 -18.66
C LEU A 116 7.74 7.30 -18.60
N GLY A 117 8.71 6.72 -17.92
CA GLY A 117 10.09 7.23 -17.86
C GLY A 117 10.77 7.23 -19.23
N PHE A 118 10.57 6.16 -20.01
CA PHE A 118 11.08 6.07 -21.37
C PHE A 118 10.43 7.11 -22.29
N GLY A 119 9.11 7.28 -22.19
CA GLY A 119 8.40 8.34 -22.92
C GLY A 119 8.89 9.74 -22.58
N TYR A 120 9.07 10.02 -21.29
CA TYR A 120 9.64 11.30 -20.84
C TYR A 120 11.06 11.52 -21.37
N TRP A 121 11.91 10.49 -21.36
CA TRP A 121 13.27 10.56 -21.88
C TRP A 121 13.30 10.89 -23.38
N ILE A 122 12.43 10.27 -24.18
CA ILE A 122 12.29 10.57 -25.63
C ILE A 122 11.88 12.03 -25.83
N LEU A 123 10.88 12.52 -25.11
CA LEU A 123 10.40 13.90 -25.22
C LEU A 123 11.49 14.92 -24.85
N LYS A 124 12.29 14.59 -23.84
CA LYS A 124 13.42 15.43 -23.41
C LYS A 124 14.50 15.50 -24.47
N ILE A 125 14.85 14.38 -25.13
CA ILE A 125 15.86 14.36 -26.22
C ILE A 125 15.34 15.10 -27.47
N SER A 126 14.02 15.00 -27.74
CA SER A 126 13.40 15.68 -28.88
C SER A 126 13.26 17.20 -28.66
N GLY A 127 13.66 17.73 -27.52
CA GLY A 127 13.60 19.17 -27.24
C GLY A 127 12.18 19.73 -27.06
N ILE A 128 11.19 18.84 -26.80
CA ILE A 128 9.78 19.24 -26.61
C ILE A 128 9.53 19.68 -25.16
N ILE A 129 10.33 19.13 -24.20
CA ILE A 129 10.27 19.44 -22.76
C ILE A 129 11.68 19.74 -22.24
#